data_2ec1196c753893180c228bd459408152
#
_entry.id   2ec1196c753893180c228bd459408152
#
_cell.length_a   1.000
_cell.length_b   1.000
_cell.length_c   1.000
_cell.angle_alpha   90.00
_cell.angle_beta   90.00
_cell.angle_gamma   90.00
#
_symmetry.space_group_name_H-M   'P 1'
#
loop_
_entity.id
_entity.type
_entity.pdbx_description
1 polymer ?
#
loop_
_entity_poly.entity_id
_entity_poly.type
_entity_poly.pdbx_seq_one_letter_code
_entity_poly.pdbx_strand_id
1 'polypeptide(L)'
;MAGATALSVETSTKAKLPDSAAIEHGVNRFVLVSTDKAANPRTVMGQSKAVAEWIVEAWGNREGVETRFVAVRFGNVLASSGSVIPIFRRQIARGGPVTVTHPEMTRFFMTIPEAVQLIVQAGAIGGRGQVYVLDMGEPVRILDLAERMIRLSGKEPGTDIAIEFIGPAPGEKLHEVLVGDGEVVSQSPYPKIDLITQPTVDARWLEGELARLERLVADGETLELVGALNRLVGSSGQPTAAESERVG
;
A
#
# COMPACT_ATOMS: atom_id res chain seq x y z
N MET A 1 -12.43 26.88 -8.71
CA MET A 1 -11.37 26.90 -7.68
C MET A 1 -10.88 25.48 -7.48
N ALA A 2 -9.63 25.21 -7.85
CA ALA A 2 -9.05 23.87 -7.84
C ALA A 2 -8.71 23.49 -6.39
N GLY A 3 -9.36 22.45 -5.86
CA GLY A 3 -9.03 21.86 -4.59
C GLY A 3 -7.73 21.06 -4.70
N ALA A 4 -6.80 21.29 -3.80
CA ALA A 4 -5.51 20.60 -3.73
C ALA A 4 -5.69 19.10 -3.51
N THR A 5 -5.02 18.31 -4.34
CA THR A 5 -4.99 16.85 -4.30
C THR A 5 -3.58 16.36 -4.01
N ALA A 6 -3.48 15.36 -3.20
CA ALA A 6 -2.34 14.50 -2.92
C ALA A 6 -1.30 14.97 -1.90
N LEU A 7 -1.14 14.20 -0.85
CA LEU A 7 0.04 14.25 0.00
C LEU A 7 0.65 12.86 0.16
N SER A 8 1.93 12.78 -0.14
CA SER A 8 2.80 11.68 0.26
C SER A 8 3.15 11.85 1.75
N VAL A 9 3.11 10.78 2.50
CA VAL A 9 3.50 10.77 3.92
C VAL A 9 5.03 10.77 4.00
N GLU A 10 5.62 11.92 4.30
CA GLU A 10 6.98 12.01 4.83
C GLU A 10 6.91 12.21 6.35
N THR A 11 7.57 11.35 7.10
CA THR A 11 7.67 11.42 8.56
C THR A 11 8.60 12.53 8.98
N SER A 12 8.06 13.63 9.47
CA SER A 12 8.78 14.68 10.18
C SER A 12 8.24 14.79 11.62
N THR A 13 9.12 14.79 12.57
CA THR A 13 8.95 14.66 14.03
C THR A 13 8.13 15.76 14.74
N LYS A 14 7.31 16.51 14.05
CA LYS A 14 6.31 17.47 14.59
C LYS A 14 5.10 17.69 13.68
N ALA A 15 4.94 16.91 12.63
CA ALA A 15 3.81 17.08 11.74
C ALA A 15 2.58 16.36 12.32
N LYS A 16 1.47 17.05 12.48
CA LYS A 16 0.15 16.45 12.62
C LYS A 16 -0.03 15.43 11.49
N LEU A 17 -0.68 14.31 11.79
CA LEU A 17 -1.03 13.34 10.75
C LEU A 17 -1.71 14.08 9.58
N PRO A 18 -1.41 13.76 8.32
CA PRO A 18 -1.93 14.49 7.15
C PRO A 18 -3.46 14.56 7.09
N ASP A 19 -4.15 13.55 7.62
CA ASP A 19 -5.59 13.47 7.78
C ASP A 19 -6.13 14.52 8.76
N SER A 20 -5.49 14.68 9.92
CA SER A 20 -5.84 15.72 10.89
C SER A 20 -5.66 17.13 10.30
N ALA A 21 -4.57 17.35 9.55
CA ALA A 21 -4.35 18.59 8.83
C ALA A 21 -5.42 18.83 7.75
N ALA A 22 -5.83 17.80 7.03
CA ALA A 22 -6.88 17.89 6.02
C ALA A 22 -8.23 18.34 6.62
N ILE A 23 -8.58 17.82 7.79
CA ILE A 23 -9.81 18.21 8.52
C ILE A 23 -9.69 19.67 8.99
N GLU A 24 -8.58 20.03 9.65
CA GLU A 24 -8.33 21.37 10.20
C GLU A 24 -8.38 22.45 9.12
N HIS A 25 -7.88 22.15 7.93
CA HIS A 25 -7.86 23.09 6.81
C HIS A 25 -9.06 23.00 5.87
N GLY A 26 -10.08 22.22 6.23
CA GLY A 26 -11.31 22.09 5.45
C GLY A 26 -11.10 21.55 4.04
N VAL A 27 -10.18 20.60 3.88
CA VAL A 27 -9.92 19.96 2.59
C VAL A 27 -11.16 19.16 2.15
N ASN A 28 -11.68 19.41 0.97
CA ASN A 28 -12.88 18.73 0.48
C ASN A 28 -12.66 17.23 0.25
N ARG A 29 -11.48 16.83 -0.23
CA ARG A 29 -11.15 15.45 -0.58
C ARG A 29 -9.72 15.13 -0.20
N PHE A 30 -9.54 14.02 0.47
CA PHE A 30 -8.25 13.43 0.82
C PHE A 30 -8.14 12.06 0.17
N VAL A 31 -7.09 11.82 -0.61
CA VAL A 31 -6.86 10.53 -1.28
C VAL A 31 -5.54 9.94 -0.78
N LEU A 32 -5.63 8.82 -0.08
CA LEU A 32 -4.46 8.03 0.31
C LEU A 32 -4.07 7.10 -0.84
N VAL A 33 -2.84 7.23 -1.31
CA VAL A 33 -2.24 6.25 -2.21
C VAL A 33 -1.75 5.06 -1.37
N SER A 34 -2.42 3.91 -1.52
CA SER A 34 -2.09 2.67 -0.82
C SER A 34 -1.47 1.63 -1.77
N THR A 35 -1.37 0.39 -1.34
CA THR A 35 -0.61 -0.66 -2.03
C THR A 35 -1.24 -2.04 -1.79
N ASP A 36 -1.04 -2.98 -2.72
CA ASP A 36 -1.31 -4.42 -2.56
C ASP A 36 -0.67 -5.02 -1.30
N LYS A 37 0.40 -4.43 -0.79
CA LYS A 37 1.10 -4.90 0.41
C LYS A 37 0.35 -4.57 1.72
N ALA A 38 -0.68 -3.72 1.67
CA ALA A 38 -1.62 -3.49 2.77
C ALA A 38 -2.59 -4.67 2.96
N ALA A 39 -2.89 -5.44 1.89
CA ALA A 39 -3.64 -6.68 1.97
C ALA A 39 -2.78 -7.77 2.61
N ASN A 40 -3.22 -8.39 3.71
CA ASN A 40 -2.45 -9.40 4.47
C ASN A 40 -0.98 -8.99 4.69
N PRO A 41 -0.69 -7.89 5.38
CA PRO A 41 0.63 -7.29 5.42
C PRO A 41 1.63 -8.14 6.21
N ARG A 42 2.82 -8.36 5.64
CA ARG A 42 3.92 -9.14 6.23
C ARG A 42 5.17 -8.32 6.54
N THR A 43 5.21 -7.08 6.06
CA THR A 43 6.32 -6.15 6.26
C THR A 43 5.86 -4.91 7.01
N VAL A 44 6.76 -4.22 7.69
CA VAL A 44 6.47 -2.96 8.39
C VAL A 44 5.84 -1.93 7.45
N MET A 45 6.33 -1.85 6.21
CA MET A 45 5.75 -0.96 5.19
C MET A 45 4.30 -1.34 4.83
N GLY A 46 4.03 -2.64 4.64
CA GLY A 46 2.66 -3.12 4.39
C GLY A 46 1.73 -2.84 5.58
N GLN A 47 2.21 -3.09 6.80
CA GLN A 47 1.48 -2.84 8.04
C GLN A 47 1.16 -1.34 8.22
N SER A 48 2.14 -0.47 7.97
CA SER A 48 1.90 0.98 8.06
C SER A 48 0.85 1.46 7.05
N LYS A 49 0.81 0.85 5.85
CA LYS A 49 -0.20 1.16 4.84
C LYS A 49 -1.59 0.62 5.22
N ALA A 50 -1.67 -0.57 5.81
CA ALA A 50 -2.93 -1.10 6.32
C ALA A 50 -3.51 -0.20 7.42
N VAL A 51 -2.69 0.22 8.38
CA VAL A 51 -3.11 1.19 9.42
C VAL A 51 -3.55 2.51 8.81
N ALA A 52 -2.86 3.00 7.77
CA ALA A 52 -3.26 4.23 7.08
C ALA A 52 -4.63 4.09 6.36
N GLU A 53 -4.97 2.91 5.83
CA GLU A 53 -6.31 2.64 5.30
C GLU A 53 -7.37 2.64 6.41
N TRP A 54 -7.09 2.06 7.58
CA TRP A 54 -7.99 2.11 8.74
C TRP A 54 -8.24 3.53 9.23
N ILE A 55 -7.20 4.39 9.21
CA ILE A 55 -7.35 5.82 9.53
C ILE A 55 -8.31 6.48 8.53
N VAL A 56 -8.13 6.24 7.23
CA VAL A 56 -9.01 6.78 6.18
C VAL A 56 -10.47 6.36 6.42
N GLU A 57 -10.71 5.09 6.75
CA GLU A 57 -12.05 4.57 7.05
C GLU A 57 -12.62 5.22 8.32
N ALA A 58 -11.89 5.18 9.43
CA ALA A 58 -12.35 5.68 10.72
C ALA A 58 -12.64 7.18 10.69
N TRP A 59 -11.71 8.00 10.15
CA TRP A 59 -11.89 9.46 10.04
C TRP A 59 -12.94 9.85 9.02
N GLY A 60 -13.00 9.14 7.89
CA GLY A 60 -14.00 9.40 6.86
C GLY A 60 -15.43 9.15 7.32
N ASN A 61 -15.64 8.21 8.25
CA ASN A 61 -16.94 7.89 8.82
C ASN A 61 -17.26 8.66 10.11
N ARG A 62 -16.32 9.47 10.62
CA ARG A 62 -16.51 10.24 11.86
C ARG A 62 -17.58 11.32 11.68
N GLU A 63 -18.45 11.47 12.68
CA GLU A 63 -19.46 12.50 12.72
C GLU A 63 -18.83 13.90 12.76
N GLY A 64 -19.39 14.85 11.99
CA GLY A 64 -18.90 16.22 11.89
C GLY A 64 -17.67 16.41 10.98
N VAL A 65 -17.09 15.36 10.39
CA VAL A 65 -16.03 15.47 9.39
C VAL A 65 -16.65 15.61 8.00
N GLU A 66 -16.36 16.73 7.32
CA GLU A 66 -16.87 17.00 5.96
C GLU A 66 -15.89 16.52 4.88
N THR A 67 -14.61 16.40 5.19
CA THR A 67 -13.58 15.87 4.29
C THR A 67 -13.94 14.45 3.87
N ARG A 68 -13.95 14.22 2.56
CA ARG A 68 -14.14 12.87 2.01
C ARG A 68 -12.78 12.18 1.95
N PHE A 69 -12.58 11.23 2.85
CA PHE A 69 -11.39 10.40 2.90
C PHE A 69 -11.58 9.16 2.03
N VAL A 70 -10.61 8.92 1.16
CA VAL A 70 -10.58 7.76 0.25
C VAL A 70 -9.19 7.16 0.26
N ALA A 71 -9.07 5.84 0.31
CA ALA A 71 -7.83 5.14 0.02
C ALA A 71 -7.94 4.43 -1.34
N VAL A 72 -6.83 4.36 -2.08
CA VAL A 72 -6.77 3.66 -3.37
C VAL A 72 -5.61 2.68 -3.34
N ARG A 73 -5.93 1.40 -3.37
CA ARG A 73 -4.99 0.29 -3.34
C ARG A 73 -4.69 -0.19 -4.76
N PHE A 74 -3.43 -0.36 -5.09
CA PHE A 74 -2.98 -0.93 -6.35
C PHE A 74 -1.60 -1.58 -6.21
N GLY A 75 -1.20 -2.37 -7.20
CA GLY A 75 0.08 -3.06 -7.25
C GLY A 75 1.23 -2.18 -7.70
N ASN A 76 2.22 -2.79 -8.35
CA ASN A 76 3.41 -2.06 -8.77
C ASN A 76 3.13 -1.18 -9.99
N VAL A 77 3.77 -0.01 -10.04
CA VAL A 77 3.77 0.85 -11.21
C VAL A 77 5.06 0.71 -11.99
N LEU A 78 4.95 0.61 -13.33
CA LEU A 78 6.09 0.44 -14.23
C LEU A 78 7.01 1.66 -14.18
N ALA A 79 8.32 1.38 -14.18
CA ALA A 79 9.38 2.40 -14.24
C ALA A 79 9.44 3.38 -13.04
N SER A 80 8.83 3.04 -11.90
CA SER A 80 9.01 3.80 -10.67
C SER A 80 10.45 3.69 -10.16
N SER A 81 10.91 4.70 -9.41
CA SER A 81 12.26 4.72 -8.83
C SER A 81 12.48 3.49 -7.95
N GLY A 82 13.60 2.75 -8.18
CA GLY A 82 13.91 1.53 -7.43
C GLY A 82 13.12 0.28 -7.83
N SER A 83 12.23 0.36 -8.83
CA SER A 83 11.49 -0.81 -9.31
C SER A 83 12.37 -1.78 -10.10
N VAL A 84 11.84 -2.98 -10.33
CA VAL A 84 12.54 -4.09 -11.00
C VAL A 84 13.03 -3.73 -12.41
N ILE A 85 12.27 -2.97 -13.19
CA ILE A 85 12.63 -2.60 -14.57
C ILE A 85 13.93 -1.77 -14.65
N PRO A 86 14.11 -0.66 -13.91
CA PRO A 86 15.39 0.04 -13.86
C PRO A 86 16.55 -0.82 -13.35
N ILE A 87 16.30 -1.75 -12.41
CA ILE A 87 17.31 -2.68 -11.91
C ILE A 87 17.77 -3.60 -13.04
N PHE A 88 16.84 -4.30 -13.69
CA PHE A 88 17.16 -5.21 -14.80
C PHE A 88 17.86 -4.48 -15.95
N ARG A 89 17.39 -3.29 -16.32
CA ARG A 89 18.03 -2.48 -17.36
C ARG A 89 19.50 -2.20 -17.04
N ARG A 90 19.83 -1.83 -15.79
CA ARG A 90 21.21 -1.61 -15.36
C ARG A 90 22.04 -2.89 -15.35
N GLN A 91 21.47 -4.01 -14.92
CA GLN A 91 22.15 -5.30 -14.91
C GLN A 91 22.45 -5.78 -16.33
N ILE A 92 21.49 -5.70 -17.23
CA ILE A 92 21.66 -6.06 -18.66
C ILE A 92 22.73 -5.18 -19.32
N ALA A 93 22.71 -3.87 -19.08
CA ALA A 93 23.69 -2.95 -19.65
C ALA A 93 25.13 -3.23 -19.17
N ARG A 94 25.30 -3.89 -18.02
CA ARG A 94 26.61 -4.30 -17.47
C ARG A 94 27.05 -5.70 -17.92
N GLY A 95 26.22 -6.42 -18.69
CA GLY A 95 26.50 -7.80 -19.12
C GLY A 95 25.96 -8.86 -18.15
N GLY A 96 25.11 -8.49 -17.21
CA GLY A 96 24.51 -9.40 -16.23
C GLY A 96 25.33 -9.57 -14.94
N PRO A 97 24.97 -10.55 -14.10
CA PRO A 97 23.74 -11.32 -14.19
C PRO A 97 22.50 -10.47 -13.89
N VAL A 98 21.33 -10.91 -14.40
CA VAL A 98 20.04 -10.38 -13.97
C VAL A 98 19.59 -11.19 -12.76
N THR A 99 19.32 -10.50 -11.64
CA THR A 99 18.94 -11.16 -10.40
C THR A 99 17.41 -11.19 -10.23
N VAL A 100 16.87 -12.38 -10.05
CA VAL A 100 15.45 -12.65 -9.78
C VAL A 100 15.32 -13.29 -8.41
N THR A 101 14.36 -12.86 -7.59
CA THR A 101 14.23 -13.39 -6.23
C THR A 101 13.74 -14.84 -6.21
N HIS A 102 12.77 -15.19 -7.07
CA HIS A 102 12.25 -16.57 -7.17
C HIS A 102 11.67 -16.81 -8.57
N PRO A 103 11.80 -18.03 -9.15
CA PRO A 103 11.32 -18.33 -10.50
C PRO A 103 9.79 -18.19 -10.67
N GLU A 104 9.03 -18.41 -9.62
CA GLU A 104 7.56 -18.32 -9.64
C GLU A 104 7.00 -17.00 -9.13
N MET A 105 7.88 -16.05 -8.78
CA MET A 105 7.43 -14.76 -8.25
C MET A 105 6.62 -13.98 -9.27
N THR A 106 5.45 -13.52 -8.85
CA THR A 106 4.57 -12.69 -9.67
C THR A 106 4.31 -11.33 -9.03
N ARG A 107 4.09 -10.33 -9.86
CA ARG A 107 3.68 -8.98 -9.43
C ARG A 107 2.65 -8.44 -10.41
N PHE A 108 1.75 -7.62 -9.87
CA PHE A 108 0.87 -6.81 -10.69
C PHE A 108 1.60 -5.57 -11.18
N PHE A 109 1.35 -5.18 -12.43
CA PHE A 109 1.94 -3.97 -13.00
C PHE A 109 0.89 -3.12 -13.70
N MET A 110 1.03 -1.81 -13.51
CA MET A 110 0.23 -0.80 -14.19
C MET A 110 1.15 0.34 -14.66
N THR A 111 0.79 1.05 -15.71
CA THR A 111 1.53 2.25 -16.11
C THR A 111 1.26 3.40 -15.16
N ILE A 112 2.23 4.31 -14.97
CA ILE A 112 2.04 5.50 -14.13
C ILE A 112 0.87 6.36 -14.61
N PRO A 113 0.71 6.68 -15.93
CA PRO A 113 -0.42 7.45 -16.41
C PRO A 113 -1.77 6.80 -16.09
N GLU A 114 -1.88 5.48 -16.26
CA GLU A 114 -3.10 4.74 -15.94
C GLU A 114 -3.41 4.80 -14.44
N ALA A 115 -2.42 4.53 -13.58
CA ALA A 115 -2.59 4.62 -12.14
C ALA A 115 -3.05 6.01 -11.70
N VAL A 116 -2.40 7.07 -12.19
CA VAL A 116 -2.77 8.47 -11.88
C VAL A 116 -4.21 8.77 -12.29
N GLN A 117 -4.60 8.36 -13.50
CA GLN A 117 -5.96 8.60 -13.99
C GLN A 117 -7.01 7.90 -13.10
N LEU A 118 -6.78 6.63 -12.75
CA LEU A 118 -7.70 5.85 -11.91
C LEU A 118 -7.73 6.37 -10.46
N ILE A 119 -6.59 6.79 -9.88
CA ILE A 119 -6.54 7.41 -8.55
C ILE A 119 -7.35 8.70 -8.50
N VAL A 120 -7.18 9.59 -9.50
CA VAL A 120 -7.95 10.84 -9.60
C VAL A 120 -9.43 10.54 -9.74
N GLN A 121 -9.78 9.55 -10.56
CA GLN A 121 -11.17 9.11 -10.74
C GLN A 121 -11.75 8.54 -9.44
N ALA A 122 -11.05 7.63 -8.75
CA ALA A 122 -11.46 7.07 -7.46
C ALA A 122 -11.67 8.19 -6.41
N GLY A 123 -10.74 9.16 -6.34
CA GLY A 123 -10.90 10.33 -5.48
C GLY A 123 -12.10 11.20 -5.82
N ALA A 124 -12.48 11.30 -7.11
CA ALA A 124 -13.63 12.08 -7.55
C ALA A 124 -14.98 11.41 -7.20
N ILE A 125 -15.07 10.09 -7.34
CA ILE A 125 -16.30 9.32 -7.10
C ILE A 125 -16.45 8.90 -5.64
N GLY A 126 -15.35 8.79 -4.90
CA GLY A 126 -15.29 8.21 -3.57
C GLY A 126 -16.21 8.88 -2.56
N GLY A 127 -16.89 8.05 -1.79
CA GLY A 127 -17.66 8.44 -0.61
C GLY A 127 -16.75 8.66 0.61
N ARG A 128 -17.35 8.62 1.80
CA ARG A 128 -16.64 8.81 3.06
C ARG A 128 -16.02 7.49 3.52
N GLY A 129 -14.74 7.49 3.88
CA GLY A 129 -14.06 6.36 4.48
C GLY A 129 -13.98 5.12 3.58
N GLN A 130 -13.94 5.29 2.28
CA GLN A 130 -13.93 4.17 1.33
C GLN A 130 -12.53 3.78 0.91
N VAL A 131 -12.29 2.48 0.81
CA VAL A 131 -11.08 1.90 0.25
C VAL A 131 -11.42 1.31 -1.12
N TYR A 132 -10.72 1.79 -2.13
CA TYR A 132 -10.84 1.28 -3.50
C TYR A 132 -9.64 0.44 -3.87
N VAL A 133 -9.85 -0.54 -4.74
CA VAL A 133 -8.79 -1.31 -5.38
C VAL A 133 -8.88 -1.12 -6.88
N LEU A 134 -7.72 -0.93 -7.51
CA LEU A 134 -7.65 -0.84 -8.97
C LEU A 134 -7.52 -2.25 -9.57
N ASP A 135 -8.25 -2.48 -10.65
CA ASP A 135 -8.06 -3.68 -11.47
C ASP A 135 -6.68 -3.62 -12.14
N MET A 136 -5.81 -4.49 -11.68
CA MET A 136 -4.42 -4.58 -12.15
C MET A 136 -4.24 -5.54 -13.32
N GLY A 137 -5.31 -6.18 -13.79
CA GLY A 137 -5.23 -7.26 -14.77
C GLY A 137 -4.49 -8.49 -14.25
N GLU A 138 -3.86 -9.23 -15.16
CA GLU A 138 -3.15 -10.46 -14.81
C GLU A 138 -1.78 -10.20 -14.18
N PRO A 139 -1.39 -10.98 -13.16
CA PRO A 139 -0.07 -10.88 -12.57
C PRO A 139 1.02 -11.36 -13.53
N VAL A 140 2.13 -10.64 -13.59
CA VAL A 140 3.27 -10.94 -14.46
C VAL A 140 4.35 -11.67 -13.67
N ARG A 141 4.87 -12.79 -14.20
CA ARG A 141 6.04 -13.45 -13.64
C ARG A 141 7.29 -12.59 -13.83
N ILE A 142 8.03 -12.41 -12.74
CA ILE A 142 9.25 -11.56 -12.76
C ILE A 142 10.33 -12.20 -13.64
N LEU A 143 10.42 -13.53 -13.68
CA LEU A 143 11.32 -14.26 -14.57
C LEU A 143 11.00 -13.96 -16.05
N ASP A 144 9.73 -14.04 -16.44
CA ASP A 144 9.31 -13.76 -17.82
C ASP A 144 9.60 -12.30 -18.22
N LEU A 145 9.44 -11.36 -17.28
CA LEU A 145 9.82 -9.97 -17.48
C LEU A 145 11.33 -9.82 -17.71
N ALA A 146 12.17 -10.50 -16.90
CA ALA A 146 13.62 -10.50 -17.04
C ALA A 146 14.05 -11.02 -18.41
N GLU A 147 13.54 -12.19 -18.82
CA GLU A 147 13.85 -12.79 -20.12
C GLU A 147 13.43 -11.90 -21.29
N ARG A 148 12.22 -11.33 -21.23
CA ARG A 148 11.75 -10.40 -22.28
C ARG A 148 12.66 -9.17 -22.39
N MET A 149 13.09 -8.61 -21.26
CA MET A 149 13.97 -7.45 -21.25
C MET A 149 15.37 -7.77 -21.81
N ILE A 150 15.91 -8.96 -21.54
CA ILE A 150 17.17 -9.44 -22.11
C ILE A 150 17.02 -9.57 -23.63
N ARG A 151 15.98 -10.25 -24.13
CA ARG A 151 15.73 -10.40 -25.58
C ARG A 151 15.52 -9.05 -26.29
N LEU A 152 14.79 -8.11 -25.65
CA LEU A 152 14.62 -6.76 -26.19
C LEU A 152 15.92 -5.96 -26.26
N SER A 153 16.95 -6.34 -25.51
CA SER A 153 18.29 -5.74 -25.63
C SER A 153 19.19 -6.38 -26.71
N GLY A 154 18.64 -7.31 -27.49
CA GLY A 154 19.37 -8.07 -28.50
C GLY A 154 20.28 -9.16 -27.96
N LYS A 155 20.02 -9.63 -26.72
CA LYS A 155 20.77 -10.66 -26.02
C LYS A 155 19.90 -11.89 -25.76
N GLU A 156 20.54 -13.07 -25.56
CA GLU A 156 19.85 -14.31 -25.25
C GLU A 156 19.96 -14.65 -23.76
N PRO A 157 18.81 -14.88 -23.05
CA PRO A 157 18.82 -15.30 -21.66
C PRO A 157 19.57 -16.62 -21.45
N GLY A 158 20.39 -16.67 -20.42
CA GLY A 158 21.18 -17.85 -20.07
C GLY A 158 22.44 -18.06 -20.90
N THR A 159 22.50 -17.50 -22.11
CA THR A 159 23.67 -17.60 -22.99
C THR A 159 24.52 -16.30 -22.93
N ASP A 160 23.91 -15.17 -23.24
CA ASP A 160 24.60 -13.86 -23.21
C ASP A 160 24.49 -13.18 -21.85
N ILE A 161 23.35 -13.35 -21.19
CA ILE A 161 23.06 -12.76 -19.88
C ILE A 161 22.53 -13.86 -18.96
N ALA A 162 23.28 -14.19 -17.93
CA ALA A 162 22.84 -15.13 -16.89
C ALA A 162 21.68 -14.54 -16.07
N ILE A 163 20.77 -15.42 -15.64
CA ILE A 163 19.74 -15.10 -14.65
C ILE A 163 20.09 -15.86 -13.37
N GLU A 164 20.18 -15.15 -12.26
CA GLU A 164 20.50 -15.72 -10.95
C GLU A 164 19.34 -15.57 -9.99
N PHE A 165 19.03 -16.65 -9.23
CA PHE A 165 18.02 -16.63 -8.20
C PHE A 165 18.65 -16.34 -6.84
N ILE A 166 18.24 -15.22 -6.23
CA ILE A 166 18.87 -14.71 -4.99
C ILE A 166 18.04 -14.97 -3.72
N GLY A 167 16.85 -15.59 -3.86
CA GLY A 167 15.92 -15.78 -2.76
C GLY A 167 15.09 -14.55 -2.43
N PRO A 168 13.87 -14.72 -1.89
CA PRO A 168 13.01 -13.63 -1.46
C PRO A 168 13.55 -12.96 -0.19
N ALA A 169 13.32 -11.65 -0.06
CA ALA A 169 13.61 -10.93 1.16
C ALA A 169 12.66 -11.35 2.32
N PRO A 170 13.06 -11.17 3.60
CA PRO A 170 12.18 -11.46 4.72
C PRO A 170 10.83 -10.74 4.61
N GLY A 171 9.73 -11.49 4.70
CA GLY A 171 8.37 -10.96 4.57
C GLY A 171 7.90 -10.70 3.12
N GLU A 172 8.75 -10.90 2.13
CA GLU A 172 8.35 -10.78 0.73
C GLU A 172 7.44 -11.94 0.33
N LYS A 173 6.27 -11.61 -0.25
CA LYS A 173 5.32 -12.60 -0.75
C LYS A 173 5.74 -13.11 -2.12
N LEU A 174 5.55 -14.41 -2.36
CA LEU A 174 5.76 -15.00 -3.69
C LEU A 174 4.76 -14.41 -4.70
N HIS A 175 3.50 -14.34 -4.29
CA HIS A 175 2.40 -13.73 -5.04
C HIS A 175 1.78 -12.64 -4.19
N GLU A 176 1.65 -11.43 -4.74
CA GLU A 176 0.90 -10.36 -4.07
C GLU A 176 -0.60 -10.56 -4.30
N VAL A 177 -1.39 -10.14 -3.32
CA VAL A 177 -2.85 -10.12 -3.40
C VAL A 177 -3.35 -8.71 -3.23
N LEU A 178 -4.41 -8.37 -3.96
CA LEU A 178 -5.04 -7.04 -3.89
C LEU A 178 -6.10 -6.96 -2.79
N VAL A 179 -6.64 -8.11 -2.41
CA VAL A 179 -7.70 -8.27 -1.42
C VAL A 179 -7.20 -9.15 -0.30
N GLY A 180 -7.35 -8.70 0.93
CA GLY A 180 -6.93 -9.41 2.15
C GLY A 180 -8.00 -10.39 2.65
N ASP A 181 -7.60 -11.22 3.63
CA ASP A 181 -8.50 -12.13 4.30
C ASP A 181 -9.58 -11.34 5.07
N GLY A 182 -10.84 -11.74 4.92
CA GLY A 182 -11.98 -11.05 5.54
C GLY A 182 -12.43 -9.77 4.84
N GLU A 183 -11.76 -9.34 3.78
CA GLU A 183 -12.21 -8.24 2.93
C GLU A 183 -13.21 -8.73 1.88
N VAL A 184 -14.18 -7.87 1.53
CA VAL A 184 -15.19 -8.15 0.51
C VAL A 184 -15.07 -7.13 -0.61
N VAL A 185 -14.98 -7.61 -1.86
CA VAL A 185 -14.95 -6.77 -3.05
C VAL A 185 -16.36 -6.59 -3.59
N SER A 186 -16.70 -5.35 -3.89
CA SER A 186 -17.93 -4.97 -4.58
C SER A 186 -17.59 -4.16 -5.83
N GLN A 187 -18.24 -4.46 -6.94
CA GLN A 187 -18.06 -3.69 -8.17
C GLN A 187 -18.53 -2.25 -7.98
N SER A 188 -17.71 -1.29 -8.40
CA SER A 188 -18.15 0.08 -8.52
C SER A 188 -18.80 0.34 -9.89
N PRO A 189 -19.55 1.43 -10.06
CA PRO A 189 -20.09 1.82 -11.36
C PRO A 189 -19.02 2.18 -12.41
N TYR A 190 -17.77 2.25 -12.00
CA TYR A 190 -16.64 2.70 -12.82
C TYR A 190 -15.74 1.52 -13.17
N PRO A 191 -15.45 1.30 -14.45
CA PRO A 191 -14.53 0.24 -14.88
C PRO A 191 -13.16 0.36 -14.22
N LYS A 192 -12.57 -0.78 -13.85
CA LYS A 192 -11.25 -0.89 -13.24
C LYS A 192 -11.08 -0.29 -11.84
N ILE A 193 -12.17 0.07 -11.18
CA ILE A 193 -12.16 0.57 -9.80
C ILE A 193 -13.21 -0.20 -9.02
N ASP A 194 -12.79 -1.03 -8.08
CA ASP A 194 -13.69 -1.78 -7.20
C ASP A 194 -13.62 -1.25 -5.77
N LEU A 195 -14.70 -1.44 -5.01
CA LEU A 195 -14.79 -1.05 -3.60
C LEU A 195 -14.40 -2.23 -2.73
N ILE A 196 -13.52 -2.01 -1.76
CA ILE A 196 -13.21 -2.95 -0.70
C ILE A 196 -13.97 -2.55 0.56
N THR A 197 -14.69 -3.51 1.14
CA THR A 197 -15.21 -3.43 2.49
C THR A 197 -14.31 -4.24 3.41
N GLN A 198 -13.70 -3.57 4.37
CA GLN A 198 -12.82 -4.15 5.39
C GLN A 198 -13.62 -4.45 6.67
N PRO A 199 -13.13 -5.32 7.56
CA PRO A 199 -13.63 -5.41 8.92
C PRO A 199 -13.54 -4.05 9.62
N THR A 200 -14.62 -3.60 10.22
CA THR A 200 -14.69 -2.29 10.88
C THR A 200 -13.74 -2.20 12.06
N VAL A 201 -12.94 -1.14 12.10
CA VAL A 201 -12.04 -0.83 13.20
C VAL A 201 -12.68 0.19 14.12
N ASP A 202 -12.64 -0.06 15.45
CA ASP A 202 -13.12 0.92 16.43
C ASP A 202 -12.23 2.18 16.42
N ALA A 203 -12.84 3.34 16.13
CA ALA A 203 -12.11 4.58 15.95
C ALA A 203 -11.41 5.06 17.23
N ARG A 204 -12.00 4.86 18.42
CA ARG A 204 -11.41 5.29 19.69
C ARG A 204 -10.23 4.40 20.07
N TRP A 205 -10.39 3.10 19.87
CA TRP A 205 -9.28 2.18 20.07
C TRP A 205 -8.12 2.49 19.12
N LEU A 206 -8.39 2.73 17.84
CA LEU A 206 -7.38 3.12 16.86
C LEU A 206 -6.66 4.42 17.26
N GLU A 207 -7.38 5.46 17.73
CA GLU A 207 -6.77 6.70 18.24
C GLU A 207 -5.81 6.42 19.40
N GLY A 208 -6.17 5.53 20.33
CA GLY A 208 -5.31 5.14 21.44
C GLY A 208 -4.02 4.45 20.98
N GLU A 209 -4.14 3.52 20.02
CA GLU A 209 -2.98 2.82 19.46
C GLU A 209 -2.09 3.75 18.64
N LEU A 210 -2.66 4.66 17.84
CA LEU A 210 -1.88 5.66 17.11
C LEU A 210 -1.09 6.57 18.06
N ALA A 211 -1.71 7.07 19.13
CA ALA A 211 -1.02 7.87 20.15
C ALA A 211 0.11 7.09 20.85
N ARG A 212 -0.03 5.77 20.98
CA ARG A 212 1.03 4.89 21.48
C ARG A 212 2.18 4.77 20.48
N LEU A 213 1.87 4.52 19.20
CA LEU A 213 2.88 4.44 18.14
C LEU A 213 3.65 5.76 18.01
N GLU A 214 2.97 6.91 18.07
CA GLU A 214 3.60 8.24 18.04
C GLU A 214 4.60 8.43 19.18
N ARG A 215 4.26 8.00 20.41
CA ARG A 215 5.19 8.05 21.54
C ARG A 215 6.43 7.18 21.30
N LEU A 216 6.25 5.94 20.82
CA LEU A 216 7.37 5.04 20.53
C LEU A 216 8.29 5.60 19.43
N VAL A 217 7.73 6.30 18.45
CA VAL A 217 8.52 7.01 17.43
C VAL A 217 9.30 8.18 18.04
N ALA A 218 8.65 8.98 18.90
CA ALA A 218 9.28 10.12 19.56
C ALA A 218 10.42 9.71 20.50
N ASP A 219 10.26 8.57 21.18
CA ASP A 219 11.23 8.01 22.11
C ASP A 219 12.35 7.20 21.40
N GLY A 220 12.23 6.96 20.09
CA GLY A 220 13.20 6.22 19.29
C GLY A 220 13.18 4.70 19.54
N GLU A 221 12.13 4.16 20.14
CA GLU A 221 11.98 2.76 20.55
C GLU A 221 11.60 1.85 19.34
N THR A 222 12.54 1.70 18.41
CA THR A 222 12.29 1.03 17.10
C THR A 222 11.79 -0.41 17.26
N LEU A 223 12.36 -1.20 18.17
CA LEU A 223 11.94 -2.60 18.34
C LEU A 223 10.55 -2.71 18.94
N GLU A 224 10.22 -1.86 19.91
CA GLU A 224 8.89 -1.81 20.51
C GLU A 224 7.86 -1.29 19.53
N LEU A 225 8.21 -0.30 18.70
CA LEU A 225 7.37 0.21 17.63
C LEU A 225 6.99 -0.88 16.63
N VAL A 226 7.97 -1.66 16.14
CA VAL A 226 7.71 -2.79 15.23
C VAL A 226 6.85 -3.85 15.92
N GLY A 227 7.12 -4.17 17.19
CA GLY A 227 6.31 -5.09 17.98
C GLY A 227 4.87 -4.60 18.18
N ALA A 228 4.67 -3.31 18.44
CA ALA A 228 3.35 -2.70 18.58
C ALA A 228 2.57 -2.74 17.26
N LEU A 229 3.22 -2.40 16.15
CA LEU A 229 2.61 -2.45 14.81
C LEU A 229 2.20 -3.88 14.41
N ASN A 230 3.05 -4.89 14.71
CA ASN A 230 2.72 -6.29 14.49
C ASN A 230 1.49 -6.75 15.29
N ARG A 231 1.37 -6.33 16.55
CA ARG A 231 0.18 -6.65 17.37
C ARG A 231 -1.06 -5.96 16.85
N LEU A 232 -0.96 -4.68 16.54
CA LEU A 232 -2.05 -3.87 16.01
C LEU A 232 -2.65 -4.52 14.76
N VAL A 233 -1.84 -4.89 13.80
CA VAL A 233 -2.28 -5.53 12.55
C VAL A 233 -2.71 -6.98 12.77
N GLY A 234 -2.03 -7.71 13.66
CA GLY A 234 -2.37 -9.10 13.99
C GLY A 234 -3.72 -9.26 14.69
N SER A 235 -4.20 -8.21 15.39
CA SER A 235 -5.55 -8.17 15.97
C SER A 235 -6.65 -7.83 14.94
N SER A 236 -6.29 -7.67 13.68
CA SER A 236 -7.23 -7.23 12.62
C SER A 236 -7.99 -5.95 12.96
N GLY A 237 -7.33 -5.04 13.68
CA GLY A 237 -7.93 -3.76 14.08
C GLY A 237 -9.02 -3.84 15.14
N GLN A 238 -9.19 -4.99 15.82
CA GLN A 238 -10.15 -5.13 16.91
C GLN A 238 -9.45 -5.16 18.28
N PRO A 239 -10.01 -4.53 19.31
CA PRO A 239 -9.51 -4.66 20.67
C PRO A 239 -9.60 -6.12 21.10
N THR A 240 -8.52 -6.64 21.73
CA THR A 240 -8.58 -7.94 22.40
C THR A 240 -9.52 -7.86 23.59
N ALA A 241 -10.11 -8.99 24.01
CA ALA A 241 -11.01 -9.03 25.16
C ALA A 241 -10.40 -8.39 26.43
N ALA A 242 -9.07 -8.44 26.57
CA ALA A 242 -8.33 -7.83 27.68
C ALA A 242 -8.17 -6.29 27.56
N GLU A 243 -8.33 -5.74 26.36
CA GLU A 243 -8.20 -4.29 26.09
C GLU A 243 -9.58 -3.60 26.19
N SER A 244 -10.66 -4.31 25.86
CA SER A 244 -12.03 -3.79 26.03
C SER A 244 -12.42 -3.55 27.50
N GLU A 245 -11.82 -4.27 28.45
CA GLU A 245 -12.05 -4.06 29.88
C GLU A 245 -11.32 -2.83 30.49
N ARG A 246 -10.35 -2.24 29.77
CA ARG A 246 -9.58 -1.07 30.24
C ARG A 246 -10.15 0.28 29.79
N VAL A 247 -11.14 0.27 28.90
CA VAL A 247 -11.75 1.49 28.32
C VAL A 247 -13.18 1.72 28.83
N GLY A 248 -13.65 0.87 29.77
CA GLY A 248 -14.95 0.99 30.44
C GLY A 248 -14.91 1.88 31.69
#